data_c669190adbe9ba643dda6d9b22b4356b
#
_entry.id   c669190adbe9ba643dda6d9b22b4356b
#
_cell.length_a   1.000
_cell.length_b   1.000
_cell.length_c   1.000
_cell.angle_alpha   90.00
_cell.angle_beta   90.00
_cell.angle_gamma   90.00
#
_symmetry.space_group_name_H-M   'P 1'
#
loop_
_entity.id
_entity.type
_entity.pdbx_description
1 polymer ?
#
loop_
_entity_poly.entity_id
_entity_poly.type
_entity_poly.pdbx_seq_one_letter_code
_entity_poly.pdbx_strand_id
1 'polypeptide(L)'
;MHTSQNSLDWAGTYEGVLPCADCPGIKTRLTLNKDGTFERMIQYLDRKVAAETVSGSFRWQANGNAIALDEHGKGQQFQVGEGRLILQYPGGGSGSPGPNMVLTLVPQTAKEKSLTQALEDHNWTLESATDGNSRPIASLASNKDRPIELSFSGNRFSIQAPCNRMMGGYHVNDANQLTVSAAASTMMACSPALMHGDAVLSSILSELMKVEFVDGPSPQLRLISASKETLTFTGHPTPESLYGPGTRMFLEVAAQPVACEHPPAPSTNCLEVREIHFDEQGLRSGPPGEWQPLHENIEGFTHTAGTRNIVRVKRFDRGQVSAGESPTLYVLDLVVESETVTP
;
A
#
# COMPACT_ATOMS: atom_id res chain seq x y z
N MET A 1 -32.91 15.60 -4.94
CA MET A 1 -32.72 16.29 -3.65
C MET A 1 -31.35 15.94 -3.13
N HIS A 2 -30.53 16.93 -2.71
CA HIS A 2 -29.24 16.69 -2.08
C HIS A 2 -29.53 16.32 -0.60
N THR A 3 -29.11 15.12 -0.22
CA THR A 3 -29.19 14.63 1.17
C THR A 3 -27.78 14.31 1.67
N SER A 4 -27.58 14.27 2.98
CA SER A 4 -26.28 13.89 3.56
C SER A 4 -25.83 12.52 3.08
N GLN A 5 -26.75 11.60 2.88
CA GLN A 5 -26.50 10.26 2.36
C GLN A 5 -25.83 10.25 0.98
N ASN A 6 -26.24 11.18 0.09
CA ASN A 6 -25.84 11.17 -1.32
C ASN A 6 -24.75 12.20 -1.66
N SER A 7 -24.53 13.17 -0.76
CA SER A 7 -23.68 14.34 -1.06
C SER A 7 -22.49 14.49 -0.14
N LEU A 8 -22.39 13.71 0.95
CA LEU A 8 -21.30 13.80 1.92
C LEU A 8 -20.49 12.49 1.97
N ASP A 9 -19.20 12.64 2.24
CA ASP A 9 -18.34 11.51 2.62
C ASP A 9 -18.55 11.20 4.11
N TRP A 10 -19.66 10.53 4.41
CA TRP A 10 -20.11 10.23 5.77
C TRP A 10 -19.52 8.95 6.35
N ALA A 11 -18.96 8.04 5.55
CA ALA A 11 -18.35 6.83 6.07
C ALA A 11 -17.01 7.15 6.73
N GLY A 12 -16.82 6.70 7.97
CA GLY A 12 -15.61 6.99 8.73
C GLY A 12 -15.80 6.85 10.23
N THR A 13 -14.76 7.15 10.99
CA THR A 13 -14.76 7.09 12.45
C THR A 13 -14.97 8.49 13.06
N TYR A 14 -15.89 8.57 13.99
CA TYR A 14 -16.24 9.81 14.67
C TYR A 14 -15.98 9.67 16.17
N GLU A 15 -15.38 10.69 16.78
CA GLU A 15 -15.08 10.71 18.21
C GLU A 15 -15.62 11.96 18.90
N GLY A 16 -15.96 11.80 20.17
CA GLY A 16 -16.37 12.89 21.04
C GLY A 16 -16.75 12.40 22.43
N VAL A 17 -17.13 13.35 23.27
CA VAL A 17 -17.66 13.06 24.61
C VAL A 17 -19.13 13.38 24.61
N LEU A 18 -19.97 12.36 24.67
CA LEU A 18 -21.44 12.52 24.72
C LEU A 18 -21.90 12.74 26.17
N PRO A 19 -23.05 13.41 26.36
CA PRO A 19 -23.60 13.65 27.69
C PRO A 19 -23.92 12.36 28.45
N CYS A 20 -23.72 12.42 29.76
CA CYS A 20 -24.02 11.37 30.71
C CYS A 20 -24.89 11.96 31.83
N ALA A 21 -25.89 11.19 32.28
CA ALA A 21 -26.82 11.69 33.31
C ALA A 21 -26.17 11.73 34.70
N ASP A 22 -25.20 10.85 34.96
CA ASP A 22 -24.62 10.59 36.27
C ASP A 22 -23.09 10.47 36.24
N CYS A 23 -22.44 10.99 35.16
CA CYS A 23 -21.00 11.02 35.01
C CYS A 23 -20.54 12.23 34.20
N PRO A 24 -19.27 12.63 34.21
CA PRO A 24 -18.76 13.78 33.46
C PRO A 24 -18.94 13.67 31.94
N GLY A 25 -19.13 12.46 31.41
CA GLY A 25 -19.38 12.19 30.01
C GLY A 25 -19.05 10.77 29.61
N ILE A 26 -19.43 10.44 28.39
CA ILE A 26 -19.15 9.15 27.76
C ILE A 26 -18.25 9.39 26.55
N LYS A 27 -16.96 9.03 26.66
CA LYS A 27 -16.08 9.02 25.50
C LYS A 27 -16.63 8.01 24.52
N THR A 28 -16.99 8.47 23.34
CA THR A 28 -17.64 7.66 22.29
C THR A 28 -16.82 7.70 21.02
N ARG A 29 -16.56 6.54 20.48
CA ARG A 29 -16.01 6.35 19.13
C ARG A 29 -17.03 5.56 18.32
N LEU A 30 -17.46 6.09 17.18
CA LEU A 30 -18.47 5.49 16.32
C LEU A 30 -17.93 5.43 14.90
N THR A 31 -17.73 4.22 14.38
CA THR A 31 -17.33 3.98 12.99
C THR A 31 -18.55 3.61 12.17
N LEU A 32 -18.79 4.29 11.07
CA LEU A 32 -19.85 4.01 10.08
C LEU A 32 -19.22 3.45 8.80
N ASN A 33 -19.67 2.29 8.38
CA ASN A 33 -19.20 1.62 7.17
C ASN A 33 -20.17 1.83 6.00
N LYS A 34 -19.64 1.82 4.76
CA LYS A 34 -20.44 2.00 3.52
C LYS A 34 -21.48 0.90 3.30
N ASP A 35 -21.30 -0.26 3.91
CA ASP A 35 -22.22 -1.41 3.86
C ASP A 35 -23.42 -1.29 4.81
N GLY A 36 -23.53 -0.18 5.56
CA GLY A 36 -24.60 0.04 6.53
C GLY A 36 -24.36 -0.59 7.91
N THR A 37 -23.15 -1.05 8.18
CA THR A 37 -22.74 -1.54 9.50
C THR A 37 -22.07 -0.46 10.33
N PHE A 38 -22.07 -0.61 11.66
CA PHE A 38 -21.32 0.26 12.57
C PHE A 38 -20.57 -0.53 13.63
N GLU A 39 -19.51 0.09 14.14
CA GLU A 39 -18.85 -0.30 15.40
C GLU A 39 -18.84 0.90 16.34
N ARG A 40 -19.25 0.70 17.59
CA ARG A 40 -19.29 1.74 18.61
C ARG A 40 -18.56 1.29 19.86
N MET A 41 -17.53 2.06 20.24
CA MET A 41 -16.84 1.93 21.52
C MET A 41 -17.24 3.07 22.44
N ILE A 42 -17.61 2.75 23.67
CA ILE A 42 -17.93 3.72 24.72
C ILE A 42 -17.10 3.49 25.96
N GLN A 43 -16.70 4.57 26.61
CA GLN A 43 -15.99 4.56 27.88
C GLN A 43 -16.55 5.66 28.78
N TYR A 44 -17.05 5.28 29.95
CA TYR A 44 -17.54 6.24 30.94
C TYR A 44 -16.36 6.94 31.60
N LEU A 45 -16.36 8.27 31.61
CA LEU A 45 -15.37 9.06 32.33
C LEU A 45 -15.60 8.95 33.84
N ASP A 46 -14.50 8.91 34.59
CA ASP A 46 -14.47 8.71 36.05
C ASP A 46 -14.97 7.35 36.56
N ARG A 47 -15.22 6.39 35.66
CA ARG A 47 -15.50 5.02 36.05
C ARG A 47 -14.33 4.12 35.67
N LYS A 48 -13.84 3.32 36.62
CA LYS A 48 -12.80 2.29 36.37
C LYS A 48 -13.42 1.04 35.72
N VAL A 49 -14.16 1.23 34.63
CA VAL A 49 -14.79 0.15 33.85
C VAL A 49 -14.06 0.10 32.51
N ALA A 50 -13.81 -1.09 31.99
CA ALA A 50 -13.26 -1.25 30.64
C ALA A 50 -14.19 -0.63 29.60
N ALA A 51 -13.62 -0.17 28.48
CA ALA A 51 -14.41 0.28 27.34
C ALA A 51 -15.28 -0.87 26.81
N GLU A 52 -16.50 -0.55 26.49
CA GLU A 52 -17.47 -1.48 25.88
C GLU A 52 -17.51 -1.24 24.38
N THR A 53 -17.37 -2.30 23.58
CA THR A 53 -17.47 -2.24 22.11
C THR A 53 -18.68 -3.06 21.68
N VAL A 54 -19.50 -2.48 20.82
CA VAL A 54 -20.65 -3.12 20.20
C VAL A 54 -20.64 -2.87 18.69
N SER A 55 -21.08 -3.86 17.93
CA SER A 55 -21.22 -3.77 16.47
C SER A 55 -22.67 -4.07 16.10
N GLY A 56 -23.14 -3.47 15.01
CA GLY A 56 -24.48 -3.64 14.52
C GLY A 56 -24.70 -2.99 13.15
N SER A 57 -25.95 -2.73 12.82
CA SER A 57 -26.36 -2.07 11.59
C SER A 57 -27.06 -0.74 11.85
N PHE A 58 -27.00 0.17 10.89
CA PHE A 58 -27.76 1.41 10.94
C PHE A 58 -28.62 1.58 9.69
N ARG A 59 -29.65 2.41 9.81
CA ARG A 59 -30.51 2.76 8.70
C ARG A 59 -30.61 4.26 8.56
N TRP A 60 -30.62 4.73 7.32
CA TRP A 60 -30.95 6.11 7.01
C TRP A 60 -32.40 6.39 7.28
N GLN A 61 -32.69 7.53 7.86
CA GLN A 61 -34.04 8.03 7.99
C GLN A 61 -34.60 8.52 6.64
N ALA A 62 -35.91 8.62 6.50
CA ALA A 62 -36.55 8.96 5.24
C ALA A 62 -36.10 10.29 4.61
N ASN A 63 -35.62 11.23 5.43
CA ASN A 63 -35.10 12.51 4.97
C ASN A 63 -33.65 12.42 4.39
N GLY A 64 -32.98 11.27 4.53
CA GLY A 64 -31.61 11.04 4.07
C GLY A 64 -30.53 11.90 4.76
N ASN A 65 -30.84 12.54 5.89
CA ASN A 65 -29.91 13.41 6.62
C ASN A 65 -29.61 12.94 8.05
N ALA A 66 -30.20 11.84 8.46
CA ALA A 66 -29.94 11.24 9.76
C ALA A 66 -29.96 9.73 9.67
N ILE A 67 -29.26 9.09 10.60
CA ILE A 67 -29.18 7.64 10.76
C ILE A 67 -29.74 7.22 12.12
N ALA A 68 -30.21 5.97 12.19
CA ALA A 68 -30.64 5.32 13.42
C ALA A 68 -29.86 4.00 13.55
N LEU A 69 -29.15 3.81 14.65
CA LEU A 69 -28.50 2.55 14.99
C LEU A 69 -29.56 1.52 15.39
N ASP A 70 -29.29 0.24 15.21
CA ASP A 70 -30.14 -0.85 15.66
C ASP A 70 -30.18 -1.00 17.20
N GLU A 71 -30.73 -2.11 17.69
CA GLU A 71 -30.85 -2.40 19.12
C GLU A 71 -29.49 -2.52 19.83
N HIS A 72 -28.44 -3.00 19.14
CA HIS A 72 -27.08 -3.04 19.67
C HIS A 72 -26.53 -1.64 19.91
N GLY A 73 -26.90 -0.68 19.05
CA GLY A 73 -26.65 0.74 19.23
C GLY A 73 -27.66 1.44 20.13
N LYS A 74 -28.58 0.70 20.81
CA LYS A 74 -29.65 1.23 21.66
C LYS A 74 -30.59 2.19 20.92
N GLY A 75 -30.78 2.01 19.61
CA GLY A 75 -31.62 2.86 18.77
C GLY A 75 -31.19 4.33 18.71
N GLN A 76 -29.92 4.63 19.04
CA GLN A 76 -29.43 6.02 18.99
C GLN A 76 -29.51 6.59 17.59
N GLN A 77 -29.89 7.86 17.52
CA GLN A 77 -30.07 8.58 16.26
C GLN A 77 -29.04 9.70 16.16
N PHE A 78 -28.48 9.87 14.95
CA PHE A 78 -27.51 10.92 14.67
C PHE A 78 -27.88 11.66 13.40
N GLN A 79 -27.91 12.98 13.46
CA GLN A 79 -27.93 13.81 12.27
C GLN A 79 -26.53 13.80 11.66
N VAL A 80 -26.43 13.55 10.36
CA VAL A 80 -25.18 13.47 9.62
C VAL A 80 -24.90 14.81 8.96
N GLY A 81 -23.80 15.44 9.34
CA GLY A 81 -23.28 16.66 8.73
C GLY A 81 -21.89 16.45 8.18
N GLU A 82 -21.36 17.46 7.50
CA GLU A 82 -19.99 17.42 6.99
C GLU A 82 -18.98 17.29 8.15
N GLY A 83 -18.25 16.17 8.18
CA GLY A 83 -17.24 15.89 9.20
C GLY A 83 -17.79 15.71 10.63
N ARG A 84 -19.09 15.49 10.84
CA ARG A 84 -19.66 15.38 12.17
C ARG A 84 -20.96 14.57 12.23
N LEU A 85 -21.19 13.96 13.38
CA LEU A 85 -22.47 13.36 13.77
C LEU A 85 -23.00 14.10 14.99
N ILE A 86 -24.29 14.44 14.97
CA ILE A 86 -24.96 15.14 16.07
C ILE A 86 -25.98 14.18 16.67
N LEU A 87 -25.79 13.82 17.94
CA LEU A 87 -26.71 12.96 18.68
C LEU A 87 -28.09 13.64 18.78
N GLN A 88 -29.13 12.90 18.43
CA GLN A 88 -30.54 13.34 18.53
C GLN A 88 -31.23 12.57 19.65
N TYR A 89 -32.01 13.28 20.45
CA TYR A 89 -32.92 12.67 21.42
C TYR A 89 -34.33 12.60 20.88
N PRO A 90 -35.07 11.49 21.10
CA PRO A 90 -36.48 11.42 20.76
C PRO A 90 -37.28 12.53 21.49
N GLY A 91 -37.93 13.40 20.74
CA GLY A 91 -38.71 14.52 21.29
C GLY A 91 -37.96 15.85 21.47
N GLY A 92 -36.72 15.94 21.06
CA GLY A 92 -35.93 17.17 21.09
C GLY A 92 -36.42 18.20 20.08
N GLY A 93 -36.82 19.39 20.56
CA GLY A 93 -37.16 20.52 19.73
C GLY A 93 -35.96 21.03 18.90
N SER A 94 -36.25 21.86 17.90
CA SER A 94 -35.34 22.47 16.93
C SER A 94 -34.34 23.49 17.52
N GLY A 95 -33.73 23.20 18.68
CA GLY A 95 -32.63 23.98 19.26
C GLY A 95 -31.31 23.60 18.70
N SER A 96 -30.38 24.55 18.62
CA SER A 96 -28.99 24.25 18.26
C SER A 96 -28.39 23.18 19.21
N PRO A 97 -27.78 22.12 18.71
CA PRO A 97 -27.22 21.07 19.53
C PRO A 97 -26.15 21.68 20.47
N GLY A 98 -26.17 21.29 21.73
CA GLY A 98 -25.12 21.67 22.67
C GLY A 98 -23.77 21.14 22.24
N PRO A 99 -22.66 21.77 22.64
CA PRO A 99 -21.31 21.40 22.23
C PRO A 99 -20.96 19.95 22.58
N ASN A 100 -21.59 19.36 23.57
CA ASN A 100 -21.33 17.99 24.02
C ASN A 100 -22.19 16.92 23.31
N MET A 101 -22.87 17.26 22.22
CA MET A 101 -23.72 16.33 21.46
C MET A 101 -23.09 15.97 20.11
N VAL A 102 -21.88 16.39 19.86
CA VAL A 102 -21.22 16.26 18.56
C VAL A 102 -20.09 15.24 18.65
N LEU A 103 -20.13 14.28 17.74
CA LEU A 103 -18.97 13.47 17.40
C LEU A 103 -18.36 14.08 16.13
N THR A 104 -17.06 14.36 16.17
CA THR A 104 -16.33 14.93 15.05
C THR A 104 -15.66 13.79 14.28
N LEU A 105 -15.72 13.85 12.95
CA LEU A 105 -14.98 12.92 12.11
C LEU A 105 -13.51 13.04 12.50
N VAL A 106 -12.98 11.94 12.97
CA VAL A 106 -11.53 11.81 13.13
C VAL A 106 -11.01 11.90 11.70
N PRO A 107 -10.19 12.91 11.36
CA PRO A 107 -9.47 12.84 10.11
C PRO A 107 -8.89 11.44 10.07
N GLN A 108 -9.09 10.70 8.97
CA GLN A 108 -8.39 9.44 8.82
C GLN A 108 -6.90 9.80 8.73
N THR A 109 -6.33 10.09 9.89
CA THR A 109 -4.90 9.95 10.09
C THR A 109 -4.68 8.47 9.86
N ALA A 110 -4.25 8.18 8.64
CA ALA A 110 -4.03 6.85 8.12
C ALA A 110 -4.89 5.80 8.86
N LYS A 111 -6.06 5.44 8.32
CA LYS A 111 -6.69 4.14 8.62
C LYS A 111 -5.53 3.24 8.99
N GLU A 112 -5.47 2.66 10.20
CA GLU A 112 -4.40 1.71 10.50
C GLU A 112 -4.34 0.82 9.29
N LYS A 113 -3.32 1.06 8.43
CA LYS A 113 -3.20 0.35 7.17
C LYS A 113 -3.20 -1.09 7.59
N SER A 114 -4.09 -1.91 7.05
CA SER A 114 -4.02 -3.33 7.38
C SER A 114 -2.56 -3.72 7.19
N LEU A 115 -2.00 -4.55 8.02
CA LEU A 115 -0.60 -4.93 7.90
C LEU A 115 -0.27 -5.35 6.46
N THR A 116 -1.20 -6.04 5.79
CA THR A 116 -1.11 -6.37 4.36
C THR A 116 -0.91 -5.10 3.50
N GLN A 117 -1.70 -4.07 3.72
CA GLN A 117 -1.57 -2.82 2.97
C GLN A 117 -0.23 -2.12 3.27
N ALA A 118 0.21 -2.12 4.54
CA ALA A 118 1.50 -1.56 4.91
C ALA A 118 2.66 -2.31 4.25
N LEU A 119 2.57 -3.64 4.13
CA LEU A 119 3.55 -4.45 3.43
C LEU A 119 3.59 -4.13 1.93
N GLU A 120 2.43 -3.98 1.28
CA GLU A 120 2.31 -3.71 -0.16
C GLU A 120 2.64 -2.26 -0.56
N ASP A 121 2.52 -1.32 0.37
CA ASP A 121 2.83 0.09 0.11
C ASP A 121 4.33 0.41 0.07
N HIS A 122 5.19 -0.55 0.41
CA HIS A 122 6.63 -0.35 0.47
C HIS A 122 7.41 -1.46 -0.24
N ASN A 123 8.54 -1.08 -0.81
CA ASN A 123 9.64 -1.98 -1.13
C ASN A 123 10.58 -2.03 0.08
N TRP A 124 11.01 -3.21 0.48
CA TRP A 124 11.71 -3.47 1.73
C TRP A 124 13.15 -3.88 1.48
N THR A 125 14.12 -3.09 1.94
CA THR A 125 15.54 -3.41 1.82
C THR A 125 16.05 -3.97 3.14
N LEU A 126 16.69 -5.14 3.13
CA LEU A 126 17.24 -5.78 4.33
C LEU A 126 18.40 -4.95 4.89
N GLU A 127 18.29 -4.52 6.13
CA GLU A 127 19.35 -3.84 6.87
C GLU A 127 20.18 -4.82 7.69
N SER A 128 19.52 -5.76 8.37
CA SER A 128 20.19 -6.71 9.23
C SER A 128 19.44 -8.03 9.35
N ALA A 129 20.19 -9.10 9.53
CA ALA A 129 19.67 -10.42 9.86
C ALA A 129 20.43 -10.98 11.08
N THR A 130 19.70 -11.47 12.08
CA THR A 130 20.28 -12.04 13.30
C THR A 130 19.67 -13.41 13.62
N ASP A 131 20.48 -14.26 14.27
CA ASP A 131 20.02 -15.55 14.80
C ASP A 131 19.24 -15.36 16.13
N GLY A 132 18.70 -16.44 16.68
CA GLY A 132 17.95 -16.44 17.94
C GLY A 132 18.76 -15.98 19.18
N ASN A 133 20.07 -15.80 19.06
CA ASN A 133 20.97 -15.25 20.08
C ASN A 133 21.40 -13.81 19.75
N SER A 134 20.73 -13.14 18.82
CA SER A 134 21.03 -11.79 18.32
C SER A 134 22.41 -11.65 17.66
N ARG A 135 23.01 -12.73 17.18
CA ARG A 135 24.27 -12.70 16.43
C ARG A 135 23.99 -12.51 14.93
N PRO A 136 24.78 -11.67 14.25
CA PRO A 136 24.59 -11.46 12.81
C PRO A 136 24.70 -12.76 11.99
N ILE A 137 23.78 -12.93 11.03
CA ILE A 137 23.84 -14.02 10.04
C ILE A 137 24.70 -13.53 8.88
N ALA A 138 25.97 -13.92 8.88
CA ALA A 138 26.97 -13.41 7.93
C ALA A 138 26.61 -13.65 6.45
N SER A 139 25.94 -14.75 6.14
CA SER A 139 25.49 -15.07 4.76
C SER A 139 24.38 -14.15 4.23
N LEU A 140 23.73 -13.38 5.12
CA LEU A 140 22.70 -12.39 4.81
C LEU A 140 23.18 -10.96 5.12
N ALA A 141 24.48 -10.74 5.26
CA ALA A 141 25.01 -9.41 5.46
C ALA A 141 24.64 -8.49 4.29
N SER A 142 24.25 -7.25 4.62
CA SER A 142 23.91 -6.26 3.61
C SER A 142 25.06 -6.02 2.64
N ASN A 143 24.77 -6.13 1.36
CA ASN A 143 25.67 -5.79 0.27
C ASN A 143 25.07 -4.64 -0.54
N LYS A 144 25.75 -3.50 -0.58
CA LYS A 144 25.26 -2.30 -1.28
C LYS A 144 25.11 -2.50 -2.79
N ASP A 145 25.94 -3.38 -3.37
CA ASP A 145 25.92 -3.66 -4.81
C ASP A 145 24.82 -4.69 -5.19
N ARG A 146 24.36 -5.46 -4.22
CA ARG A 146 23.29 -6.45 -4.36
C ARG A 146 22.47 -6.50 -3.07
N PRO A 147 21.61 -5.51 -2.82
CA PRO A 147 20.77 -5.51 -1.64
C PRO A 147 19.76 -6.67 -1.70
N ILE A 148 19.43 -7.21 -0.55
CA ILE A 148 18.30 -8.14 -0.42
C ILE A 148 17.03 -7.29 -0.34
N GLU A 149 16.18 -7.39 -1.36
CA GLU A 149 14.98 -6.60 -1.51
C GLU A 149 13.74 -7.48 -1.50
N LEU A 150 12.78 -7.14 -0.64
CA LEU A 150 11.51 -7.82 -0.47
C LEU A 150 10.38 -6.91 -0.90
N SER A 151 9.44 -7.41 -1.68
CA SER A 151 8.24 -6.72 -2.11
C SER A 151 7.01 -7.60 -2.00
N PHE A 152 5.85 -6.96 -1.77
CA PHE A 152 4.55 -7.61 -1.67
C PHE A 152 3.57 -6.96 -2.65
N SER A 153 2.74 -7.75 -3.31
CA SER A 153 1.70 -7.25 -4.22
C SER A 153 0.68 -8.34 -4.51
N GLY A 154 -0.60 -8.07 -4.29
CA GLY A 154 -1.70 -8.95 -4.66
C GLY A 154 -1.58 -10.37 -4.12
N ASN A 155 -1.33 -10.53 -2.83
CA ASN A 155 -1.10 -11.82 -2.15
C ASN A 155 0.16 -12.58 -2.62
N ARG A 156 1.07 -11.93 -3.32
CA ARG A 156 2.35 -12.48 -3.75
C ARG A 156 3.50 -11.70 -3.15
N PHE A 157 4.59 -12.41 -2.83
CA PHE A 157 5.85 -11.79 -2.48
C PHE A 157 6.92 -12.10 -3.53
N SER A 158 7.89 -11.22 -3.62
CA SER A 158 9.13 -11.42 -4.36
C SER A 158 10.28 -10.95 -3.49
N ILE A 159 11.34 -11.76 -3.40
CA ILE A 159 12.57 -11.36 -2.71
C ILE A 159 13.79 -11.60 -3.60
N GLN A 160 14.59 -10.54 -3.78
CA GLN A 160 15.90 -10.65 -4.37
C GLN A 160 16.84 -11.15 -3.28
N ALA A 161 17.15 -12.41 -3.30
CA ALA A 161 18.08 -13.05 -2.38
C ALA A 161 19.55 -12.82 -2.84
N PRO A 162 20.56 -13.21 -2.07
CA PRO A 162 21.96 -12.98 -2.43
C PRO A 162 22.36 -13.46 -3.83
N CYS A 163 21.84 -14.58 -4.30
CA CYS A 163 22.07 -15.10 -5.64
C CYS A 163 20.81 -15.04 -6.51
N ASN A 164 19.72 -15.64 -6.05
CA ASN A 164 18.53 -15.88 -6.81
C ASN A 164 17.36 -14.96 -6.39
N ARG A 165 16.36 -14.86 -7.26
CA ARG A 165 15.07 -14.28 -6.91
C ARG A 165 14.09 -15.39 -6.54
N MET A 166 13.43 -15.23 -5.40
CA MET A 166 12.40 -16.13 -4.93
C MET A 166 11.05 -15.43 -5.01
N MET A 167 9.99 -16.14 -5.39
CA MET A 167 8.64 -15.63 -5.54
C MET A 167 7.64 -16.68 -5.08
N GLY A 168 6.56 -16.25 -4.42
CA GLY A 168 5.50 -17.15 -3.97
C GLY A 168 4.26 -16.38 -3.52
N GLY A 169 3.31 -17.10 -2.96
CA GLY A 169 2.18 -16.50 -2.28
C GLY A 169 2.54 -16.15 -0.84
N TYR A 170 1.83 -15.19 -0.26
CA TYR A 170 1.90 -14.92 1.17
C TYR A 170 0.51 -14.73 1.77
N HIS A 171 0.41 -14.91 3.06
CA HIS A 171 -0.79 -14.65 3.83
C HIS A 171 -0.42 -14.08 5.20
N VAL A 172 -1.13 -13.03 5.61
CA VAL A 172 -1.04 -12.46 6.95
C VAL A 172 -2.34 -12.77 7.68
N ASN A 173 -2.26 -13.40 8.84
CA ASN A 173 -3.42 -13.70 9.66
C ASN A 173 -3.74 -12.56 10.66
N ASP A 174 -4.89 -12.67 11.34
CA ASP A 174 -5.36 -11.67 12.32
C ASP A 174 -4.43 -11.50 13.54
N ALA A 175 -3.51 -12.43 13.77
CA ALA A 175 -2.49 -12.35 14.82
C ALA A 175 -1.19 -11.67 14.34
N ASN A 176 -1.20 -11.01 13.18
CA ASN A 176 -0.03 -10.40 12.55
C ASN A 176 1.10 -11.41 12.30
N GLN A 177 0.73 -12.61 11.87
CA GLN A 177 1.71 -13.62 11.50
C GLN A 177 1.68 -13.81 9.99
N LEU A 178 2.87 -13.82 9.39
CA LEU A 178 3.11 -14.00 7.97
C LEU A 178 3.49 -15.46 7.70
N THR A 179 2.83 -16.06 6.74
CA THR A 179 3.24 -17.32 6.12
C THR A 179 3.52 -17.10 4.64
N VAL A 180 4.54 -17.74 4.11
CA VAL A 180 4.78 -17.80 2.67
C VAL A 180 4.55 -19.20 2.16
N SER A 181 3.89 -19.33 1.00
CA SER A 181 3.75 -20.61 0.32
C SER A 181 5.05 -20.96 -0.39
N ALA A 182 5.16 -22.23 -0.82
CA ALA A 182 6.34 -22.73 -1.55
C ALA A 182 6.78 -21.74 -2.63
N ALA A 183 7.99 -21.20 -2.48
CA ALA A 183 8.56 -20.22 -3.38
C ALA A 183 9.22 -20.89 -4.59
N ALA A 184 8.88 -20.41 -5.79
CA ALA A 184 9.72 -20.66 -6.95
C ALA A 184 10.98 -19.79 -6.87
N SER A 185 12.11 -20.35 -7.28
CA SER A 185 13.40 -19.63 -7.32
C SER A 185 13.99 -19.68 -8.71
N THR A 186 14.66 -18.60 -9.12
CA THR A 186 15.55 -18.68 -10.29
C THR A 186 16.72 -19.62 -9.99
N MET A 187 17.39 -20.10 -11.01
CA MET A 187 18.50 -21.06 -10.90
C MET A 187 19.78 -20.47 -11.49
N MET A 188 20.21 -19.33 -10.96
CA MET A 188 21.50 -18.75 -11.35
C MET A 188 22.64 -19.47 -10.62
N ALA A 189 23.74 -19.69 -11.34
CA ALA A 189 24.96 -20.20 -10.75
C ALA A 189 25.80 -19.03 -10.19
N CYS A 190 25.87 -18.94 -8.87
CA CYS A 190 26.68 -17.97 -8.16
C CYS A 190 27.79 -18.64 -7.35
N SER A 191 28.58 -17.85 -6.63
CA SER A 191 29.56 -18.41 -5.69
C SER A 191 28.85 -19.22 -4.58
N PRO A 192 29.51 -20.24 -4.01
CA PRO A 192 28.93 -21.07 -2.95
C PRO A 192 28.43 -20.25 -1.75
N ALA A 193 29.08 -19.12 -1.43
CA ALA A 193 28.70 -18.24 -0.33
C ALA A 193 27.32 -17.58 -0.58
N LEU A 194 27.08 -17.10 -1.80
CA LEU A 194 25.78 -16.50 -2.18
C LEU A 194 24.67 -17.54 -2.24
N MET A 195 24.95 -18.72 -2.77
CA MET A 195 24.00 -19.84 -2.79
C MET A 195 23.64 -20.31 -1.37
N HIS A 196 24.64 -20.30 -0.46
CA HIS A 196 24.37 -20.57 0.96
C HIS A 196 23.47 -19.52 1.58
N GLY A 197 23.64 -18.23 1.26
CA GLY A 197 22.75 -17.16 1.68
C GLY A 197 21.31 -17.38 1.23
N ASP A 198 21.10 -17.79 -0.02
CA ASP A 198 19.77 -18.15 -0.54
C ASP A 198 19.12 -19.28 0.26
N ALA A 199 19.90 -20.34 0.57
CA ALA A 199 19.40 -21.48 1.34
C ALA A 199 18.99 -21.06 2.76
N VAL A 200 19.79 -20.24 3.44
CA VAL A 200 19.49 -19.70 4.77
C VAL A 200 18.24 -18.84 4.74
N LEU A 201 18.16 -17.91 3.78
CA LEU A 201 16.98 -17.03 3.65
C LEU A 201 15.72 -17.84 3.36
N SER A 202 15.78 -18.81 2.45
CA SER A 202 14.66 -19.71 2.14
C SER A 202 14.20 -20.50 3.37
N SER A 203 15.13 -20.99 4.19
CA SER A 203 14.82 -21.70 5.43
C SER A 203 14.04 -20.80 6.41
N ILE A 204 14.53 -19.58 6.64
CA ILE A 204 13.88 -18.60 7.54
C ILE A 204 12.47 -18.25 7.02
N LEU A 205 12.34 -17.95 5.72
CA LEU A 205 11.06 -17.59 5.11
C LEU A 205 10.04 -18.74 5.12
N SER A 206 10.46 -19.99 5.19
CA SER A 206 9.56 -21.15 5.24
C SER A 206 8.86 -21.34 6.60
N GLU A 207 9.29 -20.62 7.63
CA GLU A 207 8.69 -20.67 8.95
C GLU A 207 7.50 -19.70 9.08
N LEU A 208 6.66 -19.90 10.10
CA LEU A 208 5.68 -18.90 10.51
C LEU A 208 6.41 -17.72 11.14
N MET A 209 6.21 -16.53 10.59
CA MET A 209 6.91 -15.32 11.04
C MET A 209 5.96 -14.37 11.75
N LYS A 210 6.34 -13.91 12.94
CA LYS A 210 5.71 -12.76 13.58
C LYS A 210 6.15 -11.50 12.81
N VAL A 211 5.20 -10.63 12.50
CA VAL A 211 5.46 -9.36 11.82
C VAL A 211 5.34 -8.20 12.81
N GLU A 212 6.38 -7.38 12.88
CA GLU A 212 6.36 -6.12 13.59
C GLU A 212 6.63 -5.01 12.58
N PHE A 213 5.68 -4.08 12.47
CA PHE A 213 5.77 -2.93 11.57
C PHE A 213 5.77 -1.64 12.39
N VAL A 214 6.69 -0.74 12.08
CA VAL A 214 6.78 0.61 12.63
C VAL A 214 6.67 1.60 11.49
N ASP A 215 5.59 2.37 11.48
CA ASP A 215 5.38 3.44 10.51
C ASP A 215 6.22 4.69 10.87
N GLY A 216 6.49 5.53 9.88
CA GLY A 216 7.23 6.77 10.09
C GLY A 216 8.01 7.22 8.85
N PRO A 217 8.88 8.23 9.00
CA PRO A 217 9.72 8.73 7.90
C PRO A 217 10.70 7.69 7.33
N SER A 218 11.03 6.68 8.13
CA SER A 218 11.82 5.51 7.73
C SER A 218 11.10 4.26 8.26
N PRO A 219 10.08 3.77 7.54
CA PRO A 219 9.29 2.62 7.97
C PRO A 219 10.17 1.39 8.17
N GLN A 220 9.93 0.66 9.25
CA GLN A 220 10.68 -0.56 9.56
C GLN A 220 9.77 -1.76 9.61
N LEU A 221 10.23 -2.86 9.01
CA LEU A 221 9.59 -4.17 9.05
C LEU A 221 10.54 -5.15 9.71
N ARG A 222 10.07 -5.84 10.74
CA ARG A 222 10.79 -6.95 11.36
C ARG A 222 10.01 -8.23 11.18
N LEU A 223 10.63 -9.21 10.58
CA LEU A 223 10.12 -10.56 10.43
C LEU A 223 10.87 -11.46 11.40
N ILE A 224 10.16 -12.06 12.34
CA ILE A 224 10.73 -12.90 13.40
C ILE A 224 10.22 -14.32 13.21
N SER A 225 11.12 -15.25 12.89
CA SER A 225 10.80 -16.67 12.68
C SER A 225 10.44 -17.39 13.99
N ALA A 226 9.86 -18.56 13.88
CA ALA A 226 9.59 -19.43 15.03
C ALA A 226 10.88 -19.82 15.77
N SER A 227 11.98 -19.98 15.03
CA SER A 227 13.33 -20.27 15.56
C SER A 227 14.07 -19.01 16.07
N LYS A 228 13.37 -17.85 16.08
CA LYS A 228 13.83 -16.54 16.60
C LYS A 228 14.90 -15.84 15.75
N GLU A 229 15.11 -16.25 14.51
CA GLU A 229 15.84 -15.40 13.58
C GLU A 229 15.02 -14.12 13.32
N THR A 230 15.73 -13.01 13.20
CA THR A 230 15.10 -11.71 12.95
C THR A 230 15.69 -11.09 11.68
N LEU A 231 14.81 -10.81 10.73
CA LEU A 231 15.14 -10.03 9.53
C LEU A 231 14.57 -8.62 9.72
N THR A 232 15.42 -7.60 9.67
CA THR A 232 15.01 -6.19 9.81
C THR A 232 15.20 -5.49 8.49
N PHE A 233 14.13 -4.88 8.00
CA PHE A 233 14.10 -4.15 6.74
C PHE A 233 13.73 -2.70 6.93
N THR A 234 14.23 -1.84 6.05
CA THR A 234 13.77 -0.45 5.86
C THR A 234 12.85 -0.38 4.66
N GLY A 235 11.73 0.31 4.81
CA GLY A 235 10.72 0.50 3.78
C GLY A 235 10.96 1.75 2.95
N HIS A 236 10.78 1.60 1.63
CA HIS A 236 10.74 2.69 0.66
C HIS A 236 9.36 2.70 0.01
N PRO A 237 8.60 3.81 0.07
CA PRO A 237 7.26 3.84 -0.52
C PRO A 237 7.25 3.40 -1.98
N THR A 238 6.28 2.59 -2.36
CA THR A 238 6.08 2.22 -3.76
C THR A 238 5.51 3.39 -4.57
N PRO A 239 5.74 3.46 -5.88
CA PRO A 239 5.08 4.46 -6.73
C PRO A 239 3.56 4.44 -6.62
N GLU A 240 2.96 3.26 -6.46
CA GLU A 240 1.52 3.09 -6.24
C GLU A 240 1.04 3.75 -4.95
N SER A 241 1.81 3.66 -3.88
CA SER A 241 1.46 4.28 -2.59
C SER A 241 1.62 5.81 -2.60
N LEU A 242 2.54 6.33 -3.43
CA LEU A 242 2.81 7.77 -3.55
C LEU A 242 1.87 8.47 -4.54
N TYR A 243 1.62 7.83 -5.70
CA TYR A 243 0.98 8.48 -6.85
C TYR A 243 -0.32 7.80 -7.26
N GLY A 244 -0.79 6.81 -6.50
CA GLY A 244 -1.97 6.01 -6.84
C GLY A 244 -1.70 4.97 -7.92
N PRO A 245 -2.74 4.31 -8.43
CA PRO A 245 -2.58 3.27 -9.42
C PRO A 245 -2.03 3.85 -10.72
N GLY A 246 -0.87 3.36 -11.14
CA GLY A 246 -0.27 3.75 -12.42
C GLY A 246 -1.07 3.24 -13.62
N THR A 247 -0.96 3.94 -14.74
CA THR A 247 -1.55 3.51 -16.01
C THR A 247 -0.63 2.51 -16.68
N ARG A 248 -1.13 1.28 -16.91
CA ARG A 248 -0.39 0.25 -17.64
C ARG A 248 -0.39 0.57 -19.14
N MET A 249 0.80 0.52 -19.74
CA MET A 249 0.97 0.70 -21.18
C MET A 249 2.11 -0.16 -21.71
N PHE A 250 2.18 -0.32 -23.02
CA PHE A 250 3.26 -1.03 -23.67
C PHE A 250 4.04 -0.06 -24.54
N LEU A 251 5.36 -0.11 -24.40
CA LEU A 251 6.28 0.67 -25.21
C LEU A 251 7.16 -0.29 -26.02
N GLU A 252 7.27 -0.01 -27.30
CA GLU A 252 8.33 -0.56 -28.13
C GLU A 252 9.53 0.38 -28.05
N VAL A 253 10.67 -0.15 -27.65
CA VAL A 253 11.94 0.59 -27.53
C VAL A 253 12.81 0.22 -28.71
N ALA A 254 13.26 1.21 -29.47
CA ALA A 254 14.14 1.02 -30.63
C ALA A 254 15.48 0.42 -30.24
N ALA A 255 16.10 -0.28 -31.19
CA ALA A 255 17.40 -0.91 -30.96
C ALA A 255 18.54 0.09 -30.72
N GLN A 256 18.39 1.30 -31.20
CA GLN A 256 19.39 2.36 -31.04
C GLN A 256 18.79 3.56 -30.31
N PRO A 257 19.50 4.13 -29.34
CA PRO A 257 19.10 5.39 -28.71
C PRO A 257 19.27 6.55 -29.69
N VAL A 258 18.54 7.63 -29.46
CA VAL A 258 18.58 8.88 -30.23
C VAL A 258 19.14 10.03 -29.40
N ALA A 259 19.60 11.10 -30.06
CA ALA A 259 20.03 12.30 -29.36
C ALA A 259 18.86 12.98 -28.65
N CYS A 260 19.06 13.37 -27.39
CA CYS A 260 18.09 14.16 -26.64
C CYS A 260 18.26 15.65 -26.94
N GLU A 261 17.21 16.31 -27.44
CA GLU A 261 17.27 17.77 -27.73
C GLU A 261 17.19 18.61 -26.44
N HIS A 262 16.59 18.09 -25.36
CA HIS A 262 16.43 18.78 -24.08
C HIS A 262 16.56 17.78 -22.92
N PRO A 263 17.78 17.41 -22.52
CA PRO A 263 17.95 16.48 -21.42
C PRO A 263 17.63 17.13 -20.06
N PRO A 264 16.79 16.50 -19.21
CA PRO A 264 16.73 16.88 -17.79
C PRO A 264 17.94 16.37 -17.00
N ALA A 265 18.77 15.51 -17.59
CA ALA A 265 19.97 14.91 -16.97
C ALA A 265 21.12 14.81 -17.99
N PRO A 266 22.38 14.61 -17.53
CA PRO A 266 23.57 14.67 -18.37
C PRO A 266 23.73 13.52 -19.39
N SER A 267 22.71 12.69 -19.65
CA SER A 267 22.79 11.70 -20.71
C SER A 267 22.52 12.34 -22.07
N THR A 268 23.45 12.19 -22.97
CA THR A 268 23.37 12.72 -24.34
C THR A 268 22.42 11.88 -25.23
N ASN A 269 21.89 10.76 -24.75
CA ASN A 269 21.08 9.82 -25.50
C ASN A 269 19.78 9.49 -24.77
N CYS A 270 18.65 9.58 -25.49
CA CYS A 270 17.33 9.15 -25.06
C CYS A 270 16.96 7.79 -25.66
N LEU A 271 16.12 7.05 -24.98
CA LEU A 271 15.44 5.92 -25.60
C LEU A 271 14.48 6.46 -26.67
N GLU A 272 14.46 5.86 -27.84
CA GLU A 272 13.42 6.12 -28.82
C GLU A 272 12.32 5.09 -28.63
N VAL A 273 11.11 5.55 -28.38
CA VAL A 273 9.98 4.68 -28.02
C VAL A 273 8.75 5.00 -28.86
N ARG A 274 7.88 4.02 -28.98
CA ARG A 274 6.50 4.23 -29.45
C ARG A 274 5.52 3.38 -28.65
N GLU A 275 4.30 3.88 -28.49
CA GLU A 275 3.24 3.12 -27.85
C GLU A 275 2.72 2.04 -28.77
N ILE A 276 2.46 0.86 -28.21
CA ILE A 276 1.81 -0.25 -28.90
C ILE A 276 0.64 -0.76 -28.05
N HIS A 277 -0.37 -1.28 -28.72
CA HIS A 277 -1.57 -1.77 -28.08
C HIS A 277 -1.72 -3.27 -28.26
N PHE A 278 -2.27 -3.93 -27.26
CA PHE A 278 -2.65 -5.34 -27.31
C PHE A 278 -4.14 -5.46 -26.96
N ASP A 279 -4.81 -6.39 -27.58
CA ASP A 279 -6.19 -6.77 -27.25
C ASP A 279 -6.25 -7.68 -26.02
N GLU A 280 -7.45 -8.08 -25.62
CA GLU A 280 -7.68 -8.99 -24.48
C GLU A 280 -7.08 -10.38 -24.68
N GLN A 281 -6.81 -10.79 -25.91
CA GLN A 281 -6.17 -12.05 -26.28
C GLN A 281 -4.64 -11.94 -26.30
N GLY A 282 -4.08 -10.74 -26.06
CA GLY A 282 -2.65 -10.49 -26.10
C GLY A 282 -2.07 -10.37 -27.53
N LEU A 283 -2.91 -10.15 -28.53
CA LEU A 283 -2.48 -9.89 -29.89
C LEU A 283 -2.34 -8.37 -30.12
N ARG A 284 -1.37 -7.98 -30.95
CA ARG A 284 -1.21 -6.55 -31.31
C ARG A 284 -2.49 -6.03 -31.97
N SER A 285 -2.97 -4.89 -31.46
CA SER A 285 -4.22 -4.26 -31.89
C SER A 285 -3.96 -2.84 -32.37
N GLY A 286 -4.40 -2.52 -33.56
CA GLY A 286 -4.24 -1.20 -34.16
C GLY A 286 -2.83 -0.89 -34.67
N PRO A 287 -2.65 0.27 -35.30
CA PRO A 287 -1.32 0.75 -35.70
C PRO A 287 -0.51 1.17 -34.48
N PRO A 288 0.82 0.95 -34.48
CA PRO A 288 1.70 1.51 -33.45
C PRO A 288 1.70 3.04 -33.51
N GLY A 289 1.97 3.66 -32.37
CA GLY A 289 2.19 5.09 -32.28
C GLY A 289 3.41 5.55 -33.08
N GLU A 290 3.63 6.84 -33.12
CA GLU A 290 4.83 7.44 -33.73
C GLU A 290 6.04 7.26 -32.82
N TRP A 291 7.23 7.11 -33.43
CA TRP A 291 8.47 7.09 -32.69
C TRP A 291 8.78 8.47 -32.09
N GLN A 292 9.15 8.49 -30.82
CA GLN A 292 9.49 9.72 -30.11
C GLN A 292 10.60 9.48 -29.09
N PRO A 293 11.45 10.47 -28.84
CA PRO A 293 12.42 10.40 -27.74
C PRO A 293 11.71 10.33 -26.40
N LEU A 294 12.10 9.40 -25.56
CA LEU A 294 11.67 9.35 -24.15
C LEU A 294 12.74 10.03 -23.30
N HIS A 295 12.37 11.17 -22.72
CA HIS A 295 13.28 11.97 -21.90
C HIS A 295 13.44 11.40 -20.47
N GLU A 296 12.48 10.63 -20.01
CA GLU A 296 12.49 9.97 -18.72
C GLU A 296 13.18 8.61 -18.81
N ASN A 297 13.77 8.19 -17.71
CA ASN A 297 14.21 6.81 -17.56
C ASN A 297 13.02 5.92 -17.23
N ILE A 298 13.06 4.68 -17.70
CA ILE A 298 12.15 3.63 -17.24
C ILE A 298 12.85 2.95 -16.05
N GLU A 299 12.35 3.20 -14.84
CA GLU A 299 12.91 2.55 -13.65
C GLU A 299 12.82 1.03 -13.75
N GLY A 300 13.91 0.34 -13.42
CA GLY A 300 14.00 -1.11 -13.52
C GLY A 300 14.31 -1.64 -14.92
N PHE A 301 14.46 -0.78 -15.94
CA PHE A 301 14.82 -1.17 -17.30
C PHE A 301 16.21 -0.66 -17.68
N THR A 302 17.03 -1.57 -18.17
CA THR A 302 18.35 -1.22 -18.76
C THR A 302 18.34 -1.63 -20.23
N HIS A 303 18.47 -0.64 -21.11
CA HIS A 303 18.56 -0.87 -22.54
C HIS A 303 19.97 -1.27 -22.96
N THR A 304 20.04 -2.27 -23.85
CA THR A 304 21.27 -2.68 -24.51
C THR A 304 21.22 -2.23 -25.97
N ALA A 305 22.18 -1.40 -26.39
CA ALA A 305 22.26 -0.95 -27.77
C ALA A 305 22.32 -2.15 -28.73
N GLY A 306 21.59 -2.07 -29.84
CA GLY A 306 21.42 -3.16 -30.79
C GLY A 306 20.28 -4.12 -30.43
N THR A 307 19.57 -3.91 -29.33
CA THR A 307 18.45 -4.75 -28.91
C THR A 307 17.16 -3.94 -28.92
N ARG A 308 16.21 -4.36 -29.75
CA ARG A 308 14.83 -3.87 -29.72
C ARG A 308 14.07 -4.56 -28.59
N ASN A 309 13.30 -3.82 -27.83
CA ASN A 309 12.49 -4.38 -26.75
C ASN A 309 11.04 -3.97 -26.87
N ILE A 310 10.14 -4.84 -26.40
CA ILE A 310 8.78 -4.46 -26.03
C ILE A 310 8.70 -4.59 -24.53
N VAL A 311 8.37 -3.48 -23.88
CA VAL A 311 8.26 -3.43 -22.43
C VAL A 311 6.85 -3.04 -22.03
N ARG A 312 6.31 -3.71 -21.01
CA ARG A 312 5.12 -3.27 -20.31
C ARG A 312 5.57 -2.42 -19.13
N VAL A 313 5.07 -1.20 -19.07
CA VAL A 313 5.40 -0.24 -18.02
C VAL A 313 4.14 0.25 -17.32
N LYS A 314 4.30 0.73 -16.08
CA LYS A 314 3.32 1.57 -15.40
C LYS A 314 3.78 3.02 -15.48
N ARG A 315 2.91 3.89 -15.94
CA ARG A 315 3.12 5.34 -15.97
C ARG A 315 2.38 5.96 -14.81
N PHE A 316 3.09 6.76 -14.02
CA PHE A 316 2.57 7.52 -12.89
C PHE A 316 2.65 9.01 -13.16
N ASP A 317 1.63 9.74 -12.72
CA ASP A 317 1.64 11.20 -12.68
C ASP A 317 2.10 11.64 -11.29
N ARG A 318 3.24 12.30 -11.23
CA ARG A 318 3.83 12.80 -9.97
C ARG A 318 3.27 14.16 -9.54
N GLY A 319 2.36 14.73 -10.34
CA GLY A 319 1.79 16.05 -10.08
C GLY A 319 2.83 17.19 -10.16
N GLN A 320 2.81 18.07 -9.16
CA GLN A 320 3.80 19.14 -9.09
C GLN A 320 5.13 18.62 -8.56
N VAL A 321 6.16 18.70 -9.37
CA VAL A 321 7.53 18.28 -9.04
C VAL A 321 8.47 19.48 -8.96
N SER A 322 9.63 19.31 -8.35
CA SER A 322 10.67 20.33 -8.28
C SER A 322 11.24 20.65 -9.67
N ALA A 323 11.82 21.84 -9.81
CA ALA A 323 12.46 22.23 -11.07
C ALA A 323 13.57 21.24 -11.45
N GLY A 324 13.49 20.68 -12.66
CA GLY A 324 14.44 19.68 -13.16
C GLY A 324 14.00 18.21 -12.95
N GLU A 325 12.89 17.97 -12.27
CA GLU A 325 12.29 16.63 -12.18
C GLU A 325 11.18 16.46 -13.22
N SER A 326 10.99 15.23 -13.72
CA SER A 326 9.87 14.94 -14.61
C SER A 326 8.57 14.76 -13.83
N PRO A 327 7.44 15.33 -14.30
CA PRO A 327 6.12 15.06 -13.74
C PRO A 327 5.63 13.64 -14.02
N THR A 328 6.32 12.90 -14.87
CA THR A 328 5.95 11.52 -15.24
C THR A 328 7.04 10.56 -14.78
N LEU A 329 6.62 9.45 -14.20
CA LEU A 329 7.48 8.33 -13.82
C LEU A 329 7.04 7.09 -14.60
N TYR A 330 8.00 6.41 -15.22
CA TYR A 330 7.80 5.10 -15.84
C TYR A 330 8.52 4.02 -15.03
N VAL A 331 7.81 2.96 -14.70
CA VAL A 331 8.36 1.81 -13.98
C VAL A 331 8.15 0.55 -14.80
N LEU A 332 9.19 -0.22 -15.00
CA LEU A 332 9.12 -1.50 -15.71
C LEU A 332 8.24 -2.48 -14.93
N ASP A 333 7.25 -3.04 -15.61
CA ASP A 333 6.44 -4.15 -15.09
C ASP A 333 6.95 -5.49 -15.67
N LEU A 334 7.21 -5.53 -16.99
CA LEU A 334 7.67 -6.74 -17.68
C LEU A 334 8.38 -6.41 -18.99
N VAL A 335 9.47 -7.11 -19.30
CA VAL A 335 10.00 -7.18 -20.66
C VAL A 335 9.23 -8.29 -21.41
N VAL A 336 8.41 -7.87 -22.37
CA VAL A 336 7.51 -8.78 -23.15
C VAL A 336 8.28 -9.47 -24.25
N GLU A 337 9.13 -8.70 -24.96
CA GLU A 337 9.89 -9.17 -26.10
C GLU A 337 11.26 -8.51 -26.13
N SER A 338 12.28 -9.25 -26.53
CA SER A 338 13.63 -8.75 -26.72
C SER A 338 14.23 -9.39 -27.97
N GLU A 339 14.68 -8.57 -28.91
CA GLU A 339 15.20 -9.00 -30.20
C GLU A 339 16.50 -8.27 -30.51
N THR A 340 17.56 -9.02 -30.77
CA THR A 340 18.80 -8.43 -31.25
C THR A 340 18.67 -8.09 -32.73
N VAL A 341 18.81 -6.82 -33.06
CA VAL A 341 18.74 -6.34 -34.46
C VAL A 341 20.16 -6.26 -35.00
N THR A 342 20.45 -7.10 -35.97
CA THR A 342 21.70 -7.03 -36.72
C THR A 342 21.69 -5.76 -37.59
N PRO A 343 22.75 -4.96 -37.62
CA PRO A 343 22.82 -3.73 -38.44
C PRO A 343 22.70 -3.99 -39.94
#